data_d103fe1a32f5c473342744ada50fb525
#
_entry.id   d103fe1a32f5c473342744ada50fb525
#
_cell.length_a   1.000
_cell.length_b   1.000
_cell.length_c   1.000
_cell.angle_alpha   90.00
_cell.angle_beta   90.00
_cell.angle_gamma   90.00
#
_symmetry.space_group_name_H-M   'P 1'
#
loop_
_entity.id
_entity.type
_entity.pdbx_description
1 polymer ?
#
loop_
_entity_poly.entity_id
_entity_poly.type
_entity_poly.pdbx_seq_one_letter_code
_entity_poly.pdbx_strand_id
1 'polypeptide(L)'
;MSLLRPQSGDIPLPVPGPLSAPYWEGCAAGELRFQRCGACGGATHTPALMCAVCTSADLTWAVSSGRGEVYSWTTVWRPQSPAFEVPYVPVIVEMEEGWHVLADLVGCEHDAVHIGMAVEVEFFPHPAGITLPYFHPRP
;
A
#
# COMPACT_ATOMS: atom_id res chain seq x y z
N MET A 1 14.11 -20.65 -7.53
CA MET A 1 12.85 -20.08 -7.08
C MET A 1 13.14 -18.86 -6.25
N SER A 2 12.54 -17.75 -6.62
CA SER A 2 12.89 -16.47 -6.03
C SER A 2 11.68 -15.88 -5.31
N LEU A 3 11.86 -15.48 -4.05
CA LEU A 3 10.85 -14.71 -3.35
C LEU A 3 10.78 -13.30 -3.92
N LEU A 4 9.59 -12.76 -3.99
CA LEU A 4 9.37 -11.35 -4.33
C LEU A 4 10.04 -10.47 -3.27
N ARG A 5 10.67 -9.39 -3.72
CA ARG A 5 11.44 -8.48 -2.88
C ARG A 5 11.05 -7.04 -3.14
N PRO A 6 11.27 -6.14 -2.15
CA PRO A 6 11.08 -4.72 -2.39
C PRO A 6 11.96 -4.21 -3.53
N GLN A 7 11.44 -3.23 -4.26
CA GLN A 7 12.20 -2.56 -5.31
C GLN A 7 13.26 -1.65 -4.68
N SER A 8 14.49 -1.75 -5.15
CA SER A 8 15.61 -0.96 -4.65
C SER A 8 16.37 -0.20 -5.75
N GLY A 9 15.93 -0.36 -7.00
CA GLY A 9 16.52 0.33 -8.14
C GLY A 9 16.06 1.79 -8.24
N ASP A 10 16.52 2.46 -9.30
CA ASP A 10 16.19 3.87 -9.58
C ASP A 10 14.79 3.99 -10.21
N ILE A 11 13.80 3.52 -9.49
CA ILE A 11 12.39 3.58 -9.90
C ILE A 11 11.81 4.97 -9.62
N PRO A 12 10.71 5.37 -10.31
CA PRO A 12 9.98 6.57 -9.91
C PRO A 12 9.47 6.43 -8.49
N LEU A 13 9.73 7.44 -7.67
CA LEU A 13 9.35 7.45 -6.26
C LEU A 13 8.27 8.50 -6.01
N PRO A 14 7.40 8.29 -5.00
CA PRO A 14 6.44 9.31 -4.61
C PRO A 14 7.11 10.60 -4.20
N VAL A 15 6.50 11.73 -4.57
CA VAL A 15 6.89 13.06 -4.11
C VAL A 15 5.76 13.56 -3.22
N PRO A 16 5.90 13.50 -1.88
CA PRO A 16 4.83 13.90 -0.98
C PRO A 16 4.45 15.36 -1.16
N GLY A 17 3.14 15.61 -1.31
CA GLY A 17 2.57 16.95 -1.26
C GLY A 17 1.86 17.18 0.07
N PRO A 18 1.30 18.39 0.31
CA PRO A 18 0.62 18.69 1.59
C PRO A 18 -0.49 17.70 1.94
N LEU A 19 -1.22 17.22 0.94
CA LEU A 19 -2.33 16.29 1.15
C LEU A 19 -1.86 14.87 1.51
N SER A 20 -0.78 14.40 0.87
CA SER A 20 -0.28 13.04 1.05
C SER A 20 0.84 12.92 2.09
N ALA A 21 1.41 14.03 2.55
CA ALA A 21 2.52 14.02 3.50
C ALA A 21 2.24 13.18 4.76
N PRO A 22 1.07 13.26 5.41
CA PRO A 22 0.80 12.43 6.59
C PRO A 22 0.84 10.94 6.30
N TYR A 23 0.43 10.51 5.11
CA TYR A 23 0.52 9.11 4.68
C TYR A 23 1.98 8.62 4.65
N TRP A 24 2.85 9.39 3.99
CA TRP A 24 4.27 9.02 3.85
C TRP A 24 5.04 9.16 5.15
N GLU A 25 4.68 10.14 5.98
CA GLU A 25 5.23 10.26 7.35
C GLU A 25 4.85 9.04 8.19
N GLY A 26 3.62 8.53 8.01
CA GLY A 26 3.18 7.29 8.64
C GLY A 26 4.05 6.12 8.22
N CYS A 27 4.29 5.96 6.93
CA CYS A 27 5.15 4.87 6.43
C CYS A 27 6.56 4.93 7.06
N ALA A 28 7.13 6.11 7.16
CA ALA A 28 8.44 6.30 7.81
C ALA A 28 8.42 5.97 9.31
N ALA A 29 7.26 6.13 9.96
CA ALA A 29 7.06 5.81 11.36
C ALA A 29 6.59 4.36 11.60
N GLY A 30 6.45 3.55 10.55
CA GLY A 30 5.94 2.19 10.67
C GLY A 30 4.42 2.10 10.83
N GLU A 31 3.70 3.11 10.37
CA GLU A 31 2.25 3.17 10.47
C GLU A 31 1.61 3.31 9.10
N LEU A 32 0.67 2.43 8.78
CA LEU A 32 -0.15 2.58 7.57
C LEU A 32 -1.37 3.43 7.94
N ARG A 33 -1.40 4.66 7.44
CA ARG A 33 -2.41 5.65 7.79
C ARG A 33 -3.46 5.78 6.68
N PHE A 34 -4.70 5.99 7.08
CA PHE A 34 -5.82 6.28 6.18
C PHE A 34 -6.69 7.36 6.80
N GLN A 35 -7.64 7.89 6.02
CA GLN A 35 -8.53 8.94 6.51
C GLN A 35 -9.87 8.34 6.93
N ARG A 36 -10.32 8.69 8.13
CA ARG A 36 -11.61 8.29 8.70
C ARG A 36 -12.53 9.51 8.72
N CYS A 37 -13.75 9.34 8.21
CA CYS A 37 -14.74 10.39 8.23
C CYS A 37 -15.43 10.49 9.59
N GLY A 38 -15.44 11.68 10.18
CA GLY A 38 -16.14 11.94 11.43
C GLY A 38 -17.66 12.01 11.29
N ALA A 39 -18.16 12.23 10.06
CA ALA A 39 -19.59 12.31 9.80
C ALA A 39 -20.23 10.94 9.58
N CYS A 40 -19.64 10.08 8.73
CA CYS A 40 -20.24 8.79 8.40
C CYS A 40 -19.46 7.57 8.92
N GLY A 41 -18.25 7.77 9.46
CA GLY A 41 -17.38 6.69 9.92
C GLY A 41 -16.68 5.92 8.80
N GLY A 42 -16.90 6.27 7.55
CA GLY A 42 -16.27 5.61 6.41
C GLY A 42 -14.78 5.90 6.31
N ALA A 43 -14.07 5.03 5.59
CA ALA A 43 -12.64 5.17 5.32
C ALA A 43 -12.42 5.69 3.89
N THR A 44 -11.43 6.56 3.72
CA THR A 44 -11.03 7.10 2.43
C THR A 44 -9.55 6.88 2.20
N HIS A 45 -9.23 6.34 1.04
CA HIS A 45 -7.90 6.22 0.48
C HIS A 45 -8.02 6.19 -1.05
N THR A 46 -7.25 6.91 -1.79
CA THR A 46 -6.04 7.68 -1.46
C THR A 46 -6.38 8.98 -0.70
N PRO A 47 -5.34 9.74 -0.19
CA PRO A 47 -5.59 10.98 0.54
C PRO A 47 -6.45 11.95 -0.25
N ALA A 48 -7.48 12.51 0.40
CA ALA A 48 -8.48 13.36 -0.23
C ALA A 48 -8.91 14.49 0.68
N LEU A 49 -9.59 15.48 0.10
CA LEU A 49 -10.14 16.63 0.84
C LEU A 49 -11.54 16.37 1.38
N MET A 50 -12.19 15.31 0.86
CA MET A 50 -13.55 14.95 1.28
C MET A 50 -13.73 13.44 1.28
N CYS A 51 -14.66 12.99 2.10
CA CYS A 51 -14.99 11.58 2.25
C CYS A 51 -15.47 10.98 0.93
N ALA A 52 -14.95 9.81 0.58
CA ALA A 52 -15.35 9.08 -0.62
C ALA A 52 -16.78 8.51 -0.51
N VAL A 53 -17.33 8.41 0.70
CA VAL A 53 -18.65 7.83 0.95
C VAL A 53 -19.73 8.89 1.04
N CYS A 54 -19.53 9.92 1.88
CA CYS A 54 -20.57 10.92 2.16
C CYS A 54 -20.23 12.35 1.74
N THR A 55 -19.04 12.58 1.18
CA THR A 55 -18.54 13.88 0.73
C THR A 55 -18.28 14.92 1.83
N SER A 56 -18.35 14.54 3.11
CA SER A 56 -17.98 15.43 4.21
C SER A 56 -16.48 15.78 4.15
N ALA A 57 -16.15 16.98 4.55
CA ALA A 57 -14.75 17.42 4.71
C ALA A 57 -14.18 17.05 6.09
N ASP A 58 -14.95 16.41 6.96
CA ASP A 58 -14.53 16.02 8.31
C ASP A 58 -13.72 14.72 8.29
N LEU A 59 -12.52 14.81 7.73
CA LEU A 59 -11.60 13.69 7.64
C LEU A 59 -10.46 13.84 8.65
N THR A 60 -10.16 12.76 9.37
CA THR A 60 -9.02 12.67 10.27
C THR A 60 -8.16 11.47 9.93
N TRP A 61 -6.87 11.57 10.18
CA TRP A 61 -5.94 10.47 9.95
C TRP A 61 -6.07 9.43 11.06
N ALA A 62 -6.13 8.18 10.67
CA ALA A 62 -6.20 7.03 11.57
C ALA A 62 -5.12 6.02 11.17
N VAL A 63 -4.71 5.18 12.12
CA VAL A 63 -3.71 4.13 11.89
C VAL A 63 -4.43 2.81 11.65
N SER A 64 -4.12 2.18 10.51
CA SER A 64 -4.64 0.87 10.16
C SER A 64 -3.99 -0.23 11.02
N SER A 65 -4.71 -1.34 11.18
CA SER A 65 -4.11 -2.57 11.73
C SER A 65 -2.95 -3.09 10.86
N GLY A 66 -2.89 -2.66 9.61
CA GLY A 66 -1.91 -3.14 8.64
C GLY A 66 -2.28 -4.48 8.03
N ARG A 67 -3.42 -5.05 8.38
CA ARG A 67 -3.87 -6.38 7.94
C ARG A 67 -5.03 -6.29 6.98
N GLY A 68 -5.02 -7.18 6.00
CA GLY A 68 -6.09 -7.27 5.01
C GLY A 68 -5.98 -8.54 4.20
N GLU A 69 -6.72 -8.56 3.11
CA GLU A 69 -6.77 -9.69 2.18
C GLU A 69 -6.55 -9.19 0.76
N VAL A 70 -5.90 -10.00 -0.07
CA VAL A 70 -5.75 -9.70 -1.49
C VAL A 70 -7.13 -9.66 -2.16
N TYR A 71 -7.48 -8.50 -2.69
CA TYR A 71 -8.71 -8.28 -3.43
C TYR A 71 -8.50 -8.51 -4.92
N SER A 72 -7.36 -8.09 -5.45
CA SER A 72 -7.00 -8.25 -6.86
C SER A 72 -5.48 -8.17 -7.00
N TRP A 73 -4.94 -8.72 -8.09
CA TRP A 73 -3.51 -8.61 -8.38
C TRP A 73 -3.21 -8.75 -9.86
N THR A 74 -1.98 -8.42 -10.21
CA THR A 74 -1.40 -8.78 -11.50
C THR A 74 0.08 -9.12 -11.31
N THR A 75 0.66 -9.84 -12.26
CA THR A 75 2.10 -10.10 -12.26
C THR A 75 2.73 -9.34 -13.43
N VAL A 76 3.70 -8.50 -13.13
CA VAL A 76 4.39 -7.69 -14.13
C VAL A 76 5.68 -8.38 -14.55
N TRP A 77 5.74 -8.74 -15.83
CA TRP A 77 6.92 -9.35 -16.46
C TRP A 77 7.65 -8.35 -17.36
N ARG A 78 6.94 -7.34 -17.85
CA ARG A 78 7.49 -6.29 -18.70
C ARG A 78 7.39 -4.97 -17.98
N PRO A 79 8.49 -4.50 -17.36
CA PRO A 79 8.44 -3.25 -16.59
C PRO A 79 8.45 -2.03 -17.51
N GLN A 80 8.06 -0.89 -16.97
CA GLN A 80 8.11 0.40 -17.65
C GLN A 80 9.53 0.88 -17.88
N SER A 81 10.47 0.43 -17.07
CA SER A 81 11.89 0.72 -17.19
C SER A 81 12.73 -0.44 -16.68
N PRO A 82 14.01 -0.52 -17.10
CA PRO A 82 14.90 -1.60 -16.62
C PRO A 82 15.28 -1.45 -15.14
N ALA A 83 14.91 -0.36 -14.49
CA ALA A 83 15.15 -0.15 -13.06
C ALA A 83 14.31 -1.06 -12.17
N PHE A 84 13.16 -1.55 -12.67
CA PHE A 84 12.31 -2.47 -11.91
C PHE A 84 12.84 -3.89 -11.98
N GLU A 85 12.92 -4.54 -10.84
CA GLU A 85 13.17 -5.98 -10.75
C GLU A 85 11.88 -6.73 -11.06
N VAL A 86 11.93 -7.69 -11.97
CA VAL A 86 10.77 -8.48 -12.40
C VAL A 86 10.98 -9.98 -12.15
N PRO A 87 9.92 -10.75 -11.94
CA PRO A 87 8.55 -10.29 -11.85
C PRO A 87 8.30 -9.50 -10.57
N TYR A 88 7.34 -8.58 -10.59
CA TYR A 88 6.80 -8.02 -9.36
C TYR A 88 5.27 -8.11 -9.42
N VAL A 89 4.63 -8.07 -8.25
CA VAL A 89 3.20 -8.37 -8.13
C VAL A 89 2.49 -7.24 -7.42
N PRO A 90 1.94 -6.26 -8.16
CA PRO A 90 1.03 -5.28 -7.57
C PRO A 90 -0.24 -5.98 -7.09
N VAL A 91 -0.65 -5.67 -5.87
CA VAL A 91 -1.89 -6.18 -5.27
C VAL A 91 -2.76 -5.01 -4.84
N ILE A 92 -4.07 -5.18 -4.95
CA ILE A 92 -5.04 -4.35 -4.25
C ILE A 92 -5.44 -5.14 -3.01
N VAL A 93 -5.22 -4.55 -1.84
CA VAL A 93 -5.54 -5.18 -0.56
C VAL A 93 -6.78 -4.53 0.02
N GLU A 94 -7.77 -5.35 0.37
CA GLU A 94 -8.90 -4.91 1.16
C GLU A 94 -8.51 -4.97 2.63
N MET A 95 -8.41 -3.78 3.24
CA MET A 95 -7.97 -3.65 4.63
C MET A 95 -9.10 -3.96 5.60
N GLU A 96 -8.74 -4.38 6.81
CA GLU A 96 -9.73 -4.69 7.87
C GLU A 96 -10.70 -3.54 8.14
N GLU A 97 -10.25 -2.28 7.96
CA GLU A 97 -11.08 -1.11 8.19
C GLU A 97 -12.00 -0.76 7.03
N GLY A 98 -12.01 -1.56 5.94
CA GLY A 98 -12.95 -1.38 4.84
C GLY A 98 -12.50 -0.42 3.74
N TRP A 99 -11.20 -0.29 3.51
CA TRP A 99 -10.64 0.51 2.42
C TRP A 99 -9.65 -0.32 1.61
N HIS A 100 -9.33 0.15 0.41
CA HIS A 100 -8.41 -0.54 -0.50
C HIS A 100 -7.11 0.24 -0.65
N VAL A 101 -6.01 -0.50 -0.76
CA VAL A 101 -4.69 0.08 -1.03
C VAL A 101 -3.97 -0.73 -2.09
N LEU A 102 -3.25 -0.04 -2.96
CA LEU A 102 -2.40 -0.65 -3.98
C LEU A 102 -0.95 -0.62 -3.51
N ALA A 103 -0.30 -1.78 -3.51
CA ALA A 103 1.11 -1.92 -3.18
C ALA A 103 1.65 -3.22 -3.78
N ASP A 104 2.96 -3.44 -3.68
CA ASP A 104 3.55 -4.68 -4.15
C ASP A 104 3.55 -5.74 -3.07
N LEU A 105 3.32 -6.99 -3.48
CA LEU A 105 3.45 -8.17 -2.63
C LEU A 105 4.92 -8.60 -2.58
N VAL A 106 5.39 -8.95 -1.38
CA VAL A 106 6.76 -9.46 -1.16
C VAL A 106 6.72 -10.70 -0.27
N GLY A 107 7.86 -11.37 -0.13
CA GLY A 107 8.02 -12.46 0.84
C GLY A 107 7.41 -13.80 0.42
N CYS A 108 6.95 -13.93 -0.81
CA CYS A 108 6.51 -15.20 -1.39
C CYS A 108 6.86 -15.25 -2.87
N GLU A 109 6.60 -16.38 -3.50
CA GLU A 109 6.79 -16.52 -4.95
C GLU A 109 5.63 -15.84 -5.70
N HIS A 110 5.90 -15.40 -6.94
CA HIS A 110 4.90 -14.65 -7.72
C HIS A 110 3.62 -15.44 -8.00
N ASP A 111 3.70 -16.75 -8.05
CA ASP A 111 2.56 -17.62 -8.35
C ASP A 111 1.84 -18.13 -7.08
N ALA A 112 2.27 -17.71 -5.91
CA ALA A 112 1.62 -18.07 -4.66
C ALA A 112 0.39 -17.19 -4.35
N VAL A 113 0.27 -16.04 -5.01
CA VAL A 113 -0.81 -15.08 -4.74
C VAL A 113 -2.18 -15.63 -5.17
N HIS A 114 -3.20 -15.36 -4.36
CA HIS A 114 -4.58 -15.74 -4.66
C HIS A 114 -5.56 -14.75 -4.01
N ILE A 115 -6.76 -14.69 -4.55
CA ILE A 115 -7.84 -13.88 -3.97
C ILE A 115 -8.13 -14.36 -2.54
N GLY A 116 -8.23 -13.42 -1.60
CA GLY A 116 -8.48 -13.74 -0.21
C GLY A 116 -7.24 -14.10 0.59
N MET A 117 -6.04 -14.09 -0.03
CA MET A 117 -4.80 -14.32 0.68
C MET A 117 -4.64 -13.32 1.82
N ALA A 118 -4.45 -13.82 3.05
CA ALA A 118 -4.22 -12.96 4.20
C ALA A 118 -2.84 -12.33 4.11
N VAL A 119 -2.78 -11.00 4.23
CA VAL A 119 -1.54 -10.23 4.12
C VAL A 119 -1.42 -9.19 5.22
N GLU A 120 -0.21 -8.74 5.45
CA GLU A 120 0.10 -7.68 6.43
C GLU A 120 1.12 -6.73 5.83
N VAL A 121 1.00 -5.45 6.17
CA VAL A 121 1.90 -4.42 5.67
C VAL A 121 3.30 -4.56 6.31
N GLU A 122 4.31 -4.25 5.49
CA GLU A 122 5.69 -4.15 5.91
C GLU A 122 6.30 -2.93 5.23
N PHE A 123 7.12 -2.17 5.95
CA PHE A 123 7.68 -0.92 5.44
C PHE A 123 9.15 -1.10 5.13
N PHE A 124 9.56 -0.69 3.92
CA PHE A 124 10.95 -0.79 3.50
C PHE A 124 11.45 0.60 3.07
N PRO A 125 12.52 1.10 3.71
CA PRO A 125 13.13 2.34 3.26
C PRO A 125 13.82 2.10 1.92
N HIS A 126 13.47 2.90 0.91
CA HIS A 126 14.17 2.88 -0.37
C HIS A 126 15.54 3.56 -0.20
N PRO A 127 16.59 3.12 -0.93
CA PRO A 127 17.92 3.76 -0.85
C PRO A 127 17.91 5.27 -1.08
N ALA A 128 16.94 5.80 -1.82
CA ALA A 128 16.79 7.24 -2.05
C ALA A 128 16.14 8.00 -0.89
N GLY A 129 15.72 7.32 0.19
CA GLY A 129 15.31 7.93 1.44
C GLY A 129 13.84 7.90 1.79
N ILE A 130 12.93 7.57 0.84
CA ILE A 130 11.51 7.41 1.16
C ILE A 130 11.20 5.99 1.61
N THR A 131 10.34 5.83 2.61
CA THR A 131 9.88 4.53 3.07
C THR A 131 8.59 4.15 2.35
N LEU A 132 8.57 2.97 1.74
CA LEU A 132 7.45 2.47 0.95
C LEU A 132 6.75 1.32 1.65
N PRO A 133 5.39 1.26 1.60
CA PRO A 133 4.66 0.12 2.13
C PRO A 133 4.63 -1.02 1.10
N TYR A 134 4.78 -2.23 1.62
CA TYR A 134 4.62 -3.48 0.88
C TYR A 134 3.75 -4.41 1.71
N PHE A 135 3.26 -5.47 1.10
CA PHE A 135 2.50 -6.49 1.83
C PHE A 135 3.20 -7.84 1.72
N HIS A 136 3.15 -8.61 2.78
CA HIS A 136 3.63 -9.98 2.80
C HIS A 136 2.53 -10.92 3.31
N PRO A 137 2.55 -12.22 2.94
CA PRO A 137 1.60 -13.17 3.47
C PRO A 137 1.70 -13.26 4.99
N ARG A 138 0.58 -13.35 5.67
CA ARG A 138 0.55 -13.66 7.11
C ARG A 138 -0.05 -15.04 7.34
N PRO A 139 0.46 -15.74 8.38
CA PRO A 139 -0.01 -17.09 8.70
C PRO A 139 -1.46 -17.13 9.15
#